data_0bf87a4e4ec2b912ae7a4ab56bda4935
#
_entry.id   0bf87a4e4ec2b912ae7a4ab56bda4935
#
_cell.length_a   1.000
_cell.length_b   1.000
_cell.length_c   1.000
_cell.angle_alpha   90.00
_cell.angle_beta   90.00
_cell.angle_gamma   90.00
#
_symmetry.space_group_name_H-M   'P 1'
#
loop_
_entity.id
_entity.type
_entity.pdbx_description
1 polymer ?
#
loop_
_entity_poly.entity_id
_entity_poly.type
_entity_poly.pdbx_seq_one_letter_code
_entity_poly.pdbx_strand_id
1 'polypeptide(L)'
;MRDINGENFRSLRNWLRWNQAKSLDEFMQIQKEEAAIPWVNTVAVGRGAARAWYADIGTVPNAPPDLLAACTTPVGKAMAAALPEVPILDGARSACHWRTDADSVQKGAIGVARMPSLLRDDYVGNMNDSYWLANASAPLTGFPSIFGTAGTAAQSLRTRLGHTMALERLAGTDGYPGNKATSEVVRQMVLNSRVFSAERFKDPALDLVCTAPSASQDVVAACATLRAWDNRGSTSARGSHVWDEFWSRVQVPAAQLYAVPFDPADPLNTPRGLQPGAADALRQAFGAAVQAVKASGFALDAPRGDVLFSARGGVRTALYGGCSAVGYFTINCSENPIGQGGYSMDGQPHGNSYMQVVNFPAGGVQAYTFLTFSLSDDPGSAHYADYTRAYGAQQWLRVPFAEAEITADKNYQTVTVSE
;
A
#
# COMPACT_ATOMS: atom_id res chain seq x y z
N MET A 1 24.42 -16.91 6.94
CA MET A 1 23.31 -15.98 7.20
C MET A 1 22.83 -16.21 8.61
N ARG A 2 22.50 -15.16 9.36
CA ARG A 2 21.88 -15.26 10.68
C ARG A 2 20.55 -14.52 10.64
N ASP A 3 19.48 -15.18 11.04
CA ASP A 3 18.14 -14.63 11.15
C ASP A 3 17.75 -14.57 12.62
N ILE A 4 17.36 -13.40 13.12
CA ILE A 4 16.93 -13.24 14.52
C ILE A 4 15.62 -13.95 14.80
N ASN A 5 14.79 -14.18 13.78
CA ASN A 5 13.52 -14.89 13.88
C ASN A 5 13.69 -16.42 13.86
N GLY A 6 14.88 -16.95 13.56
CA GLY A 6 15.14 -18.39 13.57
C GLY A 6 14.91 -19.06 14.95
N GLU A 7 14.94 -18.27 16.02
CA GLU A 7 14.66 -18.71 17.39
C GLU A 7 13.43 -18.03 18.00
N ASN A 8 12.59 -17.39 17.16
CA ASN A 8 11.44 -16.63 17.62
C ASN A 8 10.15 -17.46 17.68
N PHE A 9 10.12 -18.49 18.53
CA PHE A 9 8.91 -19.31 18.76
C PHE A 9 7.78 -18.55 19.48
N ARG A 10 8.07 -17.40 20.07
CA ARG A 10 7.09 -16.53 20.70
C ARG A 10 6.07 -15.96 19.72
N SER A 11 6.38 -15.95 18.41
CA SER A 11 5.44 -15.45 17.39
C SER A 11 4.12 -16.22 17.39
N LEU A 12 4.13 -17.54 17.49
CA LEU A 12 2.91 -18.35 17.60
C LEU A 12 2.14 -18.02 18.89
N ARG A 13 2.86 -17.89 20.03
CA ARG A 13 2.25 -17.52 21.31
C ARG A 13 1.64 -16.11 21.24
N ASN A 14 2.28 -15.16 20.60
CA ASN A 14 1.74 -13.82 20.41
C ASN A 14 0.39 -13.86 19.67
N TRP A 15 0.32 -14.58 18.55
CA TRP A 15 -0.91 -14.74 17.79
C TRP A 15 -2.02 -15.42 18.60
N LEU A 16 -1.72 -16.47 19.34
CA LEU A 16 -2.69 -17.15 20.20
C LEU A 16 -3.20 -16.23 21.30
N ARG A 17 -2.32 -15.50 21.99
CA ARG A 17 -2.71 -14.53 23.02
C ARG A 17 -3.53 -13.38 22.43
N TRP A 18 -3.21 -12.89 21.25
CA TRP A 18 -3.99 -11.86 20.58
C TRP A 18 -5.42 -12.30 20.29
N ASN A 19 -5.62 -13.55 19.88
CA ASN A 19 -6.97 -14.10 19.68
C ASN A 19 -7.78 -14.21 20.98
N GLN A 20 -7.13 -14.16 22.11
CA GLN A 20 -7.77 -14.20 23.44
C GLN A 20 -7.91 -12.83 24.09
N ALA A 21 -7.31 -11.79 23.52
CA ALA A 21 -7.33 -10.44 24.07
C ALA A 21 -8.78 -9.89 24.15
N LYS A 22 -9.14 -9.33 25.30
CA LYS A 22 -10.49 -8.84 25.62
C LYS A 22 -10.62 -7.33 25.41
N SER A 23 -9.52 -6.63 25.20
CA SER A 23 -9.47 -5.19 24.99
C SER A 23 -8.30 -4.79 24.11
N LEU A 24 -8.34 -3.56 23.56
CA LEU A 24 -7.22 -2.98 22.84
C LEU A 24 -5.98 -2.83 23.75
N ASP A 25 -6.18 -2.46 25.00
CA ASP A 25 -5.07 -2.30 25.97
C ASP A 25 -4.38 -3.65 26.26
N GLU A 26 -5.14 -4.73 26.40
CA GLU A 26 -4.58 -6.08 26.55
C GLU A 26 -3.85 -6.53 25.27
N PHE A 27 -4.42 -6.26 24.10
CA PHE A 27 -3.79 -6.55 22.82
C PHE A 27 -2.43 -5.84 22.69
N MET A 28 -2.35 -4.54 23.00
CA MET A 28 -1.12 -3.75 22.99
C MET A 28 -0.10 -4.27 24.01
N GLN A 29 -0.55 -4.65 25.20
CA GLN A 29 0.31 -5.19 26.25
C GLN A 29 0.93 -6.53 25.83
N ILE A 30 0.15 -7.43 25.24
CA ILE A 30 0.62 -8.70 24.71
C ILE A 30 1.73 -8.47 23.66
N GLN A 31 1.54 -7.53 22.72
CA GLN A 31 2.56 -7.22 21.72
C GLN A 31 3.87 -6.74 22.34
N LYS A 32 3.80 -5.88 23.36
CA LYS A 32 4.99 -5.38 24.07
C LYS A 32 5.72 -6.48 24.87
N GLU A 33 4.96 -7.36 25.51
CA GLU A 33 5.52 -8.48 26.29
C GLU A 33 6.20 -9.53 25.41
N GLU A 34 5.59 -9.86 24.27
CA GLU A 34 6.11 -10.88 23.39
C GLU A 34 7.19 -10.32 22.42
N ALA A 35 7.02 -9.10 21.94
CA ALA A 35 7.82 -8.44 20.90
C ALA A 35 8.23 -9.44 19.80
N ALA A 36 7.26 -10.18 19.29
CA ALA A 36 7.50 -11.39 18.52
C ALA A 36 7.02 -11.32 17.07
N ILE A 37 6.43 -10.22 16.64
CA ILE A 37 5.97 -10.06 15.26
C ILE A 37 7.20 -9.98 14.34
N PRO A 38 7.32 -10.85 13.33
CA PRO A 38 8.60 -11.01 12.63
C PRO A 38 8.88 -9.94 11.56
N TRP A 39 7.87 -9.40 10.86
CA TRP A 39 8.10 -8.52 9.70
C TRP A 39 6.92 -7.61 9.31
N VAL A 40 5.84 -7.53 10.07
CA VAL A 40 4.65 -6.76 9.67
C VAL A 40 4.33 -5.62 10.62
N ASN A 41 3.81 -4.52 10.06
CA ASN A 41 3.20 -3.46 10.85
C ASN A 41 1.92 -3.98 11.53
N THR A 42 1.70 -3.57 12.75
CA THR A 42 0.46 -3.83 13.48
C THR A 42 -0.42 -2.59 13.47
N VAL A 43 -1.66 -2.75 13.01
CA VAL A 43 -2.71 -1.73 13.14
C VAL A 43 -3.89 -2.38 13.82
N ALA A 44 -4.37 -1.78 14.92
CA ALA A 44 -5.45 -2.35 15.70
C ALA A 44 -6.45 -1.31 16.19
N VAL A 45 -7.72 -1.71 16.20
CA VAL A 45 -8.83 -1.02 16.87
C VAL A 45 -9.62 -2.04 17.69
N GLY A 46 -10.28 -1.60 18.74
CA GLY A 46 -11.05 -2.47 19.61
C GLY A 46 -12.46 -1.94 19.88
N ARG A 47 -13.39 -2.86 20.17
CA ARG A 47 -14.75 -2.50 20.56
C ARG A 47 -14.71 -1.60 21.83
N GLY A 48 -15.42 -0.47 21.78
CA GLY A 48 -15.50 0.48 22.88
C GLY A 48 -14.24 1.32 23.10
N ALA A 49 -13.12 1.02 22.43
CA ALA A 49 -11.95 1.87 22.45
C ALA A 49 -12.10 2.95 21.36
N ALA A 50 -12.21 4.21 21.76
CA ALA A 50 -12.19 5.34 20.81
C ALA A 50 -10.74 5.67 20.38
N ARG A 51 -9.93 4.63 20.14
CA ARG A 51 -8.49 4.75 19.86
C ARG A 51 -8.07 3.72 18.82
N ALA A 52 -7.05 4.07 18.03
CA ALA A 52 -6.37 3.20 17.09
C ALA A 52 -4.88 3.08 17.47
N TRP A 53 -4.35 1.88 17.36
CA TRP A 53 -2.96 1.53 17.67
C TRP A 53 -2.18 1.23 16.40
N TYR A 54 -0.99 1.80 16.28
CA TYR A 54 0.04 1.43 15.32
C TYR A 54 1.29 0.97 16.06
N ALA A 55 1.95 -0.08 15.57
CA ALA A 55 3.24 -0.50 16.10
C ALA A 55 4.07 -1.29 15.09
N ASP A 56 5.40 -1.07 15.13
CA ASP A 56 6.44 -1.92 14.57
C ASP A 56 7.19 -2.63 15.70
N ILE A 57 6.43 -3.20 16.64
CA ILE A 57 6.99 -3.95 17.76
C ILE A 57 7.10 -5.42 17.39
N GLY A 58 8.33 -5.90 17.30
CA GLY A 58 8.62 -7.26 16.89
C GLY A 58 10.03 -7.73 17.28
N THR A 59 10.47 -8.85 16.73
CA THR A 59 11.84 -9.34 16.94
C THR A 59 12.76 -8.75 15.87
N VAL A 60 13.48 -7.68 16.23
CA VAL A 60 14.32 -6.90 15.31
C VAL A 60 15.78 -6.92 15.77
N PRO A 61 16.77 -7.22 14.90
CA PRO A 61 18.17 -7.28 15.29
C PRO A 61 18.70 -5.90 15.70
N ASN A 62 19.43 -5.86 16.81
CA ASN A 62 20.02 -4.62 17.31
C ASN A 62 21.43 -4.41 16.75
N ALA A 63 21.49 -3.75 15.59
CA ALA A 63 22.72 -3.38 14.91
C ALA A 63 22.88 -1.83 14.87
N PRO A 64 23.32 -1.19 15.97
CA PRO A 64 23.45 0.26 16.03
C PRO A 64 24.59 0.77 15.12
N PRO A 65 24.64 2.08 14.81
CA PRO A 65 25.59 2.65 13.85
C PRO A 65 27.06 2.38 14.17
N ASP A 66 27.44 2.34 15.44
CA ASP A 66 28.81 2.01 15.87
C ASP A 66 29.17 0.56 15.54
N LEU A 67 28.23 -0.37 15.71
CA LEU A 67 28.40 -1.77 15.32
C LEU A 67 28.53 -1.90 13.79
N LEU A 68 27.64 -1.23 13.04
CA LEU A 68 27.70 -1.21 11.58
C LEU A 68 29.04 -0.68 11.09
N ALA A 69 29.50 0.45 11.63
CA ALA A 69 30.81 1.06 11.26
C ALA A 69 31.97 0.14 11.52
N ALA A 70 32.01 -0.56 12.67
CA ALA A 70 33.12 -1.42 13.09
C ALA A 70 33.09 -2.80 12.41
N CYS A 71 31.95 -3.27 11.95
CA CYS A 71 31.74 -4.66 11.58
C CYS A 71 31.33 -4.90 10.14
N THR A 72 31.00 -3.85 9.36
CA THR A 72 30.70 -4.02 7.93
C THR A 72 31.93 -4.54 7.19
N THR A 73 31.77 -5.67 6.51
CA THR A 73 32.81 -6.33 5.76
C THR A 73 33.18 -5.54 4.49
N PRO A 74 34.38 -5.79 3.88
CA PRO A 74 34.68 -5.21 2.58
C PRO A 74 33.63 -5.54 1.50
N VAL A 75 33.11 -6.76 1.51
CA VAL A 75 32.00 -7.17 0.63
C VAL A 75 30.76 -6.34 0.90
N GLY A 76 30.38 -6.14 2.18
CA GLY A 76 29.25 -5.30 2.56
C GLY A 76 29.40 -3.86 2.07
N LYS A 77 30.61 -3.30 2.16
CA LYS A 77 30.89 -1.95 1.64
C LYS A 77 30.75 -1.88 0.11
N ALA A 78 31.24 -2.89 -0.60
CA ALA A 78 31.13 -2.96 -2.06
C ALA A 78 29.67 -3.13 -2.53
N MET A 79 28.86 -3.85 -1.77
CA MET A 79 27.44 -4.09 -2.09
C MET A 79 26.50 -2.97 -1.63
N ALA A 80 26.95 -2.03 -0.81
CA ALA A 80 26.11 -0.99 -0.23
C ALA A 80 25.40 -0.11 -1.28
N ALA A 81 25.99 0.04 -2.49
CA ALA A 81 25.36 0.78 -3.58
C ALA A 81 24.16 0.02 -4.21
N ALA A 82 24.22 -1.33 -4.24
CA ALA A 82 23.17 -2.18 -4.80
C ALA A 82 22.15 -2.62 -3.75
N LEU A 83 22.58 -2.73 -2.49
CA LEU A 83 21.75 -3.19 -1.37
C LEU A 83 21.99 -2.27 -0.14
N PRO A 84 21.57 -1.00 -0.21
CA PRO A 84 21.90 -0.01 0.81
C PRO A 84 21.31 -0.32 2.19
N GLU A 85 20.21 -1.07 2.23
CA GLU A 85 19.50 -1.40 3.47
C GLU A 85 19.90 -2.75 4.07
N VAL A 86 20.81 -3.49 3.42
CA VAL A 86 21.23 -4.82 3.87
C VAL A 86 22.66 -4.78 4.40
N PRO A 87 22.88 -4.59 5.70
CA PRO A 87 24.22 -4.60 6.28
C PRO A 87 24.80 -6.03 6.28
N ILE A 88 26.02 -6.18 5.74
CA ILE A 88 26.77 -7.45 5.75
C ILE A 88 27.90 -7.33 6.76
N LEU A 89 27.69 -7.90 7.93
CA LEU A 89 28.59 -7.82 9.07
C LEU A 89 29.51 -9.04 9.14
N ASP A 90 30.68 -8.88 9.81
CA ASP A 90 31.63 -9.96 10.09
C ASP A 90 31.11 -10.85 11.24
N GLY A 91 30.33 -11.87 10.89
CA GLY A 91 29.76 -12.82 11.86
C GLY A 91 30.74 -13.75 12.53
N ALA A 92 32.02 -13.80 12.08
CA ALA A 92 33.07 -14.61 12.70
C ALA A 92 33.61 -13.96 13.98
N ARG A 93 33.44 -12.65 14.14
CA ARG A 93 33.88 -11.88 15.30
C ARG A 93 32.77 -11.72 16.33
N SER A 94 33.01 -12.17 17.57
CA SER A 94 32.02 -12.02 18.67
C SER A 94 31.70 -10.53 18.97
N ALA A 95 32.68 -9.62 18.77
CA ALA A 95 32.47 -8.18 18.88
C ALA A 95 31.45 -7.62 17.87
N CYS A 96 31.15 -8.36 16.79
CA CYS A 96 30.21 -7.99 15.75
C CYS A 96 28.81 -8.68 15.91
N HIS A 97 28.59 -9.37 17.02
CA HIS A 97 27.26 -9.88 17.33
C HIS A 97 26.31 -8.73 17.67
N TRP A 98 25.04 -8.90 17.32
CA TRP A 98 23.99 -7.94 17.63
C TRP A 98 23.97 -7.59 19.13
N ARG A 99 23.75 -6.33 19.44
CA ARG A 99 23.59 -5.86 20.82
C ARG A 99 22.25 -6.36 21.41
N THR A 100 22.13 -6.30 22.73
CA THR A 100 20.88 -6.63 23.43
C THR A 100 20.56 -5.46 24.34
N ASP A 101 19.39 -4.83 24.14
CA ASP A 101 18.91 -3.78 25.03
C ASP A 101 18.38 -4.40 26.33
N ALA A 102 18.34 -3.61 27.41
CA ALA A 102 17.98 -4.09 28.75
C ALA A 102 16.53 -4.60 28.83
N ASP A 103 15.63 -4.03 28.03
CA ASP A 103 14.20 -4.40 27.93
C ASP A 103 13.91 -5.35 26.75
N SER A 104 14.94 -5.90 26.14
CA SER A 104 14.82 -6.84 25.04
C SER A 104 14.32 -8.20 25.52
N VAL A 105 13.33 -8.77 24.84
CA VAL A 105 12.78 -10.10 25.14
C VAL A 105 13.62 -11.26 24.58
N GLN A 106 14.59 -10.93 23.73
CA GLN A 106 15.47 -11.92 23.08
C GLN A 106 16.89 -11.38 22.94
N LYS A 107 17.89 -12.24 23.15
CA LYS A 107 19.31 -11.88 22.94
C LYS A 107 19.54 -11.42 21.49
N GLY A 108 20.17 -10.26 21.35
CA GLY A 108 20.51 -9.68 20.04
C GLY A 108 19.38 -8.81 19.45
N ALA A 109 18.25 -8.66 20.13
CA ALA A 109 17.13 -7.84 19.67
C ALA A 109 17.14 -6.43 20.28
N ILE A 110 16.51 -5.51 19.57
CA ILE A 110 16.15 -4.16 20.05
C ILE A 110 15.12 -4.28 21.17
N GLY A 111 15.21 -3.42 22.18
CA GLY A 111 14.23 -3.31 23.26
C GLY A 111 12.95 -2.59 22.82
N VAL A 112 11.83 -2.95 23.43
CA VAL A 112 10.49 -2.43 23.09
C VAL A 112 10.40 -0.91 23.18
N ALA A 113 11.09 -0.29 24.13
CA ALA A 113 11.12 1.17 24.30
C ALA A 113 11.72 1.92 23.09
N ARG A 114 12.48 1.22 22.24
CA ARG A 114 13.12 1.76 21.04
C ARG A 114 12.44 1.35 19.73
N MET A 115 11.24 0.77 19.81
CA MET A 115 10.46 0.36 18.64
C MET A 115 9.32 1.34 18.37
N PRO A 116 9.03 1.70 17.10
CA PRO A 116 7.98 2.65 16.78
C PRO A 116 6.61 2.15 17.23
N SER A 117 5.85 3.02 17.88
CA SER A 117 4.44 2.78 18.17
C SER A 117 3.68 4.08 18.41
N LEU A 118 2.38 4.09 18.13
CA LEU A 118 1.53 5.26 18.22
C LEU A 118 0.10 4.87 18.58
N LEU A 119 -0.48 5.56 19.56
CA LEU A 119 -1.88 5.43 19.93
C LEU A 119 -2.60 6.75 19.64
N ARG A 120 -3.67 6.72 18.87
CA ARG A 120 -4.42 7.90 18.42
C ARG A 120 -5.91 7.72 18.63
N ASP A 121 -6.62 8.84 18.77
CA ASP A 121 -8.07 8.94 18.82
C ASP A 121 -8.73 9.32 17.48
N ASP A 122 -7.90 9.67 16.48
CA ASP A 122 -8.32 10.00 15.14
C ASP A 122 -8.12 8.81 14.17
N TYR A 123 -6.88 8.52 13.77
CA TYR A 123 -6.54 7.37 12.94
C TYR A 123 -5.07 7.00 13.07
N VAL A 124 -4.75 5.80 12.64
CA VAL A 124 -3.38 5.37 12.32
C VAL A 124 -3.40 4.60 10.99
N GLY A 125 -2.29 4.59 10.28
CA GLY A 125 -2.17 3.89 9.01
C GLY A 125 -0.74 3.65 8.59
N ASN A 126 -0.54 2.63 7.75
CA ASN A 126 0.69 2.39 7.01
C ASN A 126 0.35 1.90 5.61
N MET A 127 0.99 2.47 4.60
CA MET A 127 0.85 2.13 3.19
C MET A 127 2.16 1.59 2.60
N ASN A 128 2.90 0.81 3.40
CA ASN A 128 4.20 0.19 3.08
C ASN A 128 5.38 1.18 2.94
N ASP A 129 5.21 2.40 3.41
CA ASP A 129 6.32 3.33 3.59
C ASP A 129 6.84 3.29 5.04
N SER A 130 7.86 4.09 5.35
CA SER A 130 8.44 4.21 6.69
C SER A 130 7.36 4.48 7.77
N TYR A 131 7.62 4.00 8.97
CA TYR A 131 6.83 4.26 10.20
C TYR A 131 6.58 5.76 10.48
N TRP A 132 7.39 6.63 9.89
CA TRP A 132 7.42 8.07 10.13
C TRP A 132 6.02 8.70 10.13
N LEU A 133 5.22 8.44 9.10
CA LEU A 133 3.86 8.95 8.98
C LEU A 133 2.81 7.87 9.31
N ALA A 134 2.95 7.16 10.43
CA ALA A 134 1.85 6.32 10.94
C ALA A 134 0.58 7.14 11.22
N ASN A 135 0.73 8.45 11.41
CA ASN A 135 -0.32 9.48 11.38
C ASN A 135 0.29 10.79 10.88
N ALA A 136 -0.37 11.44 9.93
CA ALA A 136 0.16 12.65 9.30
C ALA A 136 0.27 13.85 10.26
N SER A 137 -0.55 13.88 11.32
CA SER A 137 -0.55 14.95 12.34
C SER A 137 0.34 14.62 13.54
N ALA A 138 0.91 13.42 13.61
CA ALA A 138 1.76 12.95 14.70
C ALA A 138 2.96 12.15 14.16
N PRO A 139 3.89 12.77 13.44
CA PRO A 139 5.04 12.10 12.89
C PRO A 139 5.92 11.46 13.95
N LEU A 140 6.34 10.21 13.72
CA LEU A 140 7.23 9.47 14.61
C LEU A 140 8.69 9.69 14.18
N THR A 141 9.58 10.00 15.15
CA THR A 141 11.02 10.21 14.89
C THR A 141 11.87 9.59 16.00
N GLY A 142 13.18 9.49 15.76
CA GLY A 142 14.15 9.09 16.79
C GLY A 142 14.29 7.58 16.99
N PHE A 143 13.74 6.75 16.11
CA PHE A 143 13.89 5.30 16.15
C PHE A 143 15.10 4.81 15.32
N PRO A 144 15.63 3.60 15.59
CA PRO A 144 16.72 3.03 14.81
C PRO A 144 16.39 2.94 13.33
N SER A 145 17.39 3.20 12.47
CA SER A 145 17.23 3.26 11.00
C SER A 145 16.76 1.94 10.37
N ILE A 146 16.87 0.83 11.06
CA ILE A 146 16.36 -0.46 10.59
C ILE A 146 14.83 -0.48 10.43
N PHE A 147 14.11 0.42 11.12
CA PHE A 147 12.67 0.60 10.93
C PHE A 147 12.31 1.52 9.76
N GLY A 148 13.30 2.11 9.11
CA GLY A 148 13.13 3.09 8.05
C GLY A 148 13.62 4.48 8.44
N THR A 149 13.38 5.44 7.57
CA THR A 149 13.81 6.84 7.75
C THR A 149 12.64 7.75 8.08
N ALA A 150 12.92 8.85 8.80
CA ALA A 150 11.94 9.84 9.18
C ALA A 150 12.33 11.22 8.61
N GLY A 151 11.45 11.83 7.81
CA GLY A 151 11.60 13.20 7.32
C GLY A 151 12.73 13.46 6.32
N THR A 152 13.37 12.43 5.78
CA THR A 152 14.52 12.59 4.87
C THR A 152 14.13 12.61 3.39
N ALA A 153 12.98 12.05 3.04
CA ALA A 153 12.46 11.99 1.67
C ALA A 153 10.92 11.97 1.68
N ALA A 154 10.33 12.37 0.56
CA ALA A 154 8.90 12.25 0.36
C ALA A 154 8.47 10.79 0.38
N GLN A 155 7.37 10.50 1.05
CA GLN A 155 6.72 9.20 0.95
C GLN A 155 6.01 9.05 -0.40
N SER A 156 5.67 7.82 -0.74
CA SER A 156 5.04 7.50 -2.02
C SER A 156 3.73 8.28 -2.26
N LEU A 157 3.37 8.46 -3.52
CA LEU A 157 2.10 9.09 -3.89
C LEU A 157 0.90 8.35 -3.27
N ARG A 158 0.97 7.03 -3.16
CA ARG A 158 -0.06 6.20 -2.53
C ARG A 158 -0.19 6.48 -1.03
N THR A 159 0.92 6.60 -0.32
CA THR A 159 0.92 6.92 1.11
C THR A 159 0.36 8.31 1.37
N ARG A 160 0.81 9.30 0.58
CA ARG A 160 0.27 10.67 0.66
C ARG A 160 -1.24 10.69 0.40
N LEU A 161 -1.72 9.93 -0.60
CA LEU A 161 -3.15 9.79 -0.88
C LEU A 161 -3.89 9.14 0.29
N GLY A 162 -3.37 8.05 0.88
CA GLY A 162 -4.04 7.36 1.98
C GLY A 162 -4.24 8.26 3.20
N HIS A 163 -3.23 9.05 3.57
CA HIS A 163 -3.37 10.05 4.63
C HIS A 163 -4.32 11.18 4.24
N THR A 164 -4.28 11.65 3.00
CA THR A 164 -5.22 12.66 2.47
C THR A 164 -6.67 12.15 2.60
N MET A 165 -6.93 10.91 2.19
CA MET A 165 -8.26 10.28 2.30
C MET A 165 -8.72 10.19 3.77
N ALA A 166 -7.84 9.84 4.69
CA ALA A 166 -8.17 9.78 6.12
C ALA A 166 -8.52 11.17 6.68
N LEU A 167 -7.73 12.20 6.36
CA LEU A 167 -7.96 13.57 6.81
C LEU A 167 -9.23 14.16 6.19
N GLU A 168 -9.48 13.97 4.90
CA GLU A 168 -10.71 14.39 4.23
C GLU A 168 -11.94 13.70 4.84
N ARG A 169 -11.85 12.40 5.20
CA ARG A 169 -12.92 11.67 5.89
C ARG A 169 -13.22 12.26 7.26
N LEU A 170 -12.21 12.56 8.05
CA LEU A 170 -12.35 13.20 9.37
C LEU A 170 -12.96 14.60 9.28
N ALA A 171 -12.59 15.36 8.24
CA ALA A 171 -13.12 16.69 7.96
C ALA A 171 -14.53 16.65 7.33
N GLY A 172 -14.98 15.50 6.78
CA GLY A 172 -16.24 15.39 6.05
C GLY A 172 -16.19 16.06 4.66
N THR A 173 -15.01 16.16 4.05
CA THR A 173 -14.77 16.84 2.76
C THR A 173 -14.54 15.90 1.58
N ASP A 174 -14.58 14.60 1.80
CA ASP A 174 -14.33 13.55 0.81
C ASP A 174 -15.51 13.22 -0.11
N GLY A 175 -16.63 13.93 0.04
CA GLY A 175 -17.85 13.75 -0.76
C GLY A 175 -18.79 12.65 -0.27
N TYR A 176 -18.44 11.89 0.78
CA TYR A 176 -19.34 10.93 1.41
C TYR A 176 -20.13 11.57 2.57
N PRO A 177 -21.29 11.02 2.96
CA PRO A 177 -22.11 11.58 4.02
C PRO A 177 -21.40 11.62 5.39
N GLY A 178 -21.55 12.75 6.10
CA GLY A 178 -21.00 12.97 7.44
C GLY A 178 -19.46 12.95 7.48
N ASN A 179 -18.91 12.65 8.65
CA ASN A 179 -17.45 12.58 8.89
C ASN A 179 -17.02 11.31 9.63
N LYS A 180 -17.87 10.28 9.68
CA LYS A 180 -17.56 9.00 10.33
C LYS A 180 -17.09 7.97 9.32
N ALA A 181 -16.11 7.18 9.72
CA ALA A 181 -15.62 6.02 8.96
C ALA A 181 -16.57 4.83 9.18
N THR A 182 -17.80 4.91 8.66
CA THR A 182 -18.72 3.78 8.69
C THR A 182 -18.23 2.66 7.78
N SER A 183 -18.64 1.42 8.06
CA SER A 183 -18.27 0.27 7.22
C SER A 183 -18.61 0.50 5.74
N GLU A 184 -19.77 1.09 5.45
CA GLU A 184 -20.18 1.39 4.09
C GLU A 184 -19.27 2.41 3.41
N VAL A 185 -19.01 3.54 4.07
CA VAL A 185 -18.15 4.59 3.53
C VAL A 185 -16.73 4.06 3.30
N VAL A 186 -16.16 3.33 4.26
CA VAL A 186 -14.81 2.77 4.12
C VAL A 186 -14.74 1.78 2.96
N ARG A 187 -15.74 0.90 2.78
CA ARG A 187 -15.81 -0.02 1.64
C ARG A 187 -15.84 0.70 0.30
N GLN A 188 -16.52 1.83 0.21
CA GLN A 188 -16.55 2.67 -1.00
C GLN A 188 -15.21 3.42 -1.19
N MET A 189 -14.66 4.00 -0.13
CA MET A 189 -13.39 4.75 -0.17
C MET A 189 -12.23 3.90 -0.69
N VAL A 190 -12.07 2.66 -0.19
CA VAL A 190 -10.93 1.81 -0.58
C VAL A 190 -11.02 1.30 -2.02
N LEU A 191 -12.19 1.36 -2.65
CA LEU A 191 -12.44 0.94 -4.04
C LEU A 191 -12.63 2.11 -5.02
N ASN A 192 -12.59 3.37 -4.56
CA ASN A 192 -12.88 4.54 -5.40
C ASN A 192 -11.79 4.87 -6.43
N SER A 193 -10.67 4.14 -6.38
CA SER A 193 -9.59 4.16 -7.37
C SER A 193 -9.04 5.56 -7.70
N ARG A 194 -8.92 6.43 -6.72
CA ARG A 194 -8.31 7.77 -6.86
C ARG A 194 -6.85 7.62 -7.32
N VAL A 195 -6.40 8.59 -8.11
CA VAL A 195 -5.06 8.65 -8.69
C VAL A 195 -4.36 9.93 -8.26
N PHE A 196 -3.53 9.87 -7.25
CA PHE A 196 -2.96 11.06 -6.62
C PHE A 196 -2.05 11.87 -7.55
N SER A 197 -1.27 11.21 -8.40
CA SER A 197 -0.49 11.94 -9.41
C SER A 197 -1.37 12.76 -10.34
N ALA A 198 -2.51 12.22 -10.75
CA ALA A 198 -3.44 12.93 -11.61
C ALA A 198 -4.13 14.09 -10.88
N GLU A 199 -4.55 13.87 -9.64
CA GLU A 199 -5.16 14.93 -8.82
C GLU A 199 -4.21 16.11 -8.58
N ARG A 200 -2.89 15.86 -8.50
CA ARG A 200 -1.90 16.88 -8.19
C ARG A 200 -1.21 17.47 -9.41
N PHE A 201 -1.05 16.69 -10.48
CA PHE A 201 -0.15 17.08 -11.57
C PHE A 201 -0.79 17.02 -12.95
N LYS A 202 -2.02 16.49 -13.13
CA LYS A 202 -2.61 16.32 -14.46
C LYS A 202 -2.75 17.66 -15.18
N ASP A 203 -3.45 18.62 -14.58
CA ASP A 203 -3.71 19.89 -15.25
C ASP A 203 -2.43 20.68 -15.52
N PRO A 204 -1.49 20.85 -14.55
CA PRO A 204 -0.20 21.46 -14.85
C PRO A 204 0.62 20.73 -15.92
N ALA A 205 0.58 19.39 -15.95
CA ALA A 205 1.27 18.62 -16.98
C ALA A 205 0.66 18.86 -18.36
N LEU A 206 -0.67 18.81 -18.47
CA LEU A 206 -1.38 19.05 -19.73
C LEU A 206 -1.14 20.48 -20.26
N ASP A 207 -1.01 21.46 -19.38
CA ASP A 207 -0.66 22.83 -19.77
C ASP A 207 0.75 22.91 -20.37
N LEU A 208 1.69 22.08 -19.90
CA LEU A 208 3.05 22.02 -20.45
C LEU A 208 3.16 21.20 -21.74
N VAL A 209 2.38 20.10 -21.86
CA VAL A 209 2.56 19.16 -22.98
C VAL A 209 1.60 19.40 -24.14
N CYS A 210 0.39 19.93 -23.89
CA CYS A 210 -0.66 20.08 -24.89
C CYS A 210 -0.60 21.40 -25.69
N THR A 211 0.21 22.35 -25.25
CA THR A 211 0.35 23.67 -25.89
C THR A 211 1.46 23.74 -26.94
N ALA A 212 2.17 22.63 -27.19
CA ALA A 212 3.25 22.60 -28.17
C ALA A 212 2.72 22.82 -29.60
N PRO A 213 3.26 23.78 -30.37
CA PRO A 213 2.80 24.04 -31.75
C PRO A 213 2.95 22.85 -32.71
N SER A 214 3.84 21.91 -32.38
CA SER A 214 4.13 20.70 -33.17
C SER A 214 3.43 19.44 -32.65
N ALA A 215 2.42 19.56 -31.78
CA ALA A 215 1.69 18.41 -31.24
C ALA A 215 0.98 17.65 -32.37
N SER A 216 1.16 16.33 -32.45
CA SER A 216 0.45 15.49 -33.38
C SER A 216 -1.05 15.44 -33.06
N GLN A 217 -1.88 15.05 -34.04
CA GLN A 217 -3.33 14.88 -33.82
C GLN A 217 -3.62 13.89 -32.68
N ASP A 218 -2.82 12.85 -32.54
CA ASP A 218 -2.97 11.87 -31.47
C ASP A 218 -2.67 12.45 -30.08
N VAL A 219 -1.65 13.29 -29.98
CA VAL A 219 -1.35 14.03 -28.74
C VAL A 219 -2.50 14.97 -28.39
N VAL A 220 -3.05 15.67 -29.38
CA VAL A 220 -4.22 16.55 -29.17
C VAL A 220 -5.43 15.77 -28.68
N ALA A 221 -5.71 14.60 -29.28
CA ALA A 221 -6.80 13.72 -28.87
C ALA A 221 -6.59 13.18 -27.43
N ALA A 222 -5.37 12.74 -27.11
CA ALA A 222 -5.01 12.29 -25.75
C ALA A 222 -5.18 13.40 -24.72
N CYS A 223 -4.78 14.63 -25.04
CA CYS A 223 -5.00 15.80 -24.21
C CYS A 223 -6.49 16.06 -23.93
N ALA A 224 -7.33 15.96 -24.95
CA ALA A 224 -8.78 16.12 -24.81
C ALA A 224 -9.37 15.04 -23.91
N THR A 225 -8.97 13.78 -24.10
CA THR A 225 -9.38 12.65 -23.28
C THR A 225 -9.01 12.84 -21.80
N LEU A 226 -7.76 13.23 -21.53
CA LEU A 226 -7.29 13.44 -20.16
C LEU A 226 -7.93 14.66 -19.49
N ARG A 227 -8.24 15.73 -20.21
CA ARG A 227 -8.98 16.88 -19.65
C ARG A 227 -10.39 16.50 -19.19
N ALA A 228 -11.03 15.55 -19.87
CA ALA A 228 -12.36 15.05 -19.51
C ALA A 228 -12.34 13.96 -18.42
N TRP A 229 -11.18 13.38 -18.12
CA TRP A 229 -11.04 12.31 -17.15
C TRP A 229 -11.10 12.80 -15.69
N ASP A 230 -11.84 12.07 -14.85
CA ASP A 230 -12.13 12.39 -13.44
C ASP A 230 -11.02 12.02 -12.43
N ASN A 231 -9.83 11.66 -12.89
CA ASN A 231 -8.69 11.25 -12.07
C ASN A 231 -8.94 9.97 -11.26
N ARG A 232 -9.79 9.09 -11.77
CA ARG A 232 -10.08 7.81 -11.14
C ARG A 232 -9.81 6.64 -12.10
N GLY A 233 -9.46 5.49 -11.51
CA GLY A 233 -9.28 4.25 -12.25
C GLY A 233 -10.45 3.30 -12.13
N SER A 234 -11.70 3.79 -12.15
CA SER A 234 -12.88 2.93 -12.18
C SER A 234 -12.94 2.12 -13.49
N THR A 235 -13.68 1.01 -13.53
CA THR A 235 -13.80 0.19 -14.75
C THR A 235 -14.32 0.97 -15.95
N SER A 236 -15.14 1.99 -15.74
CA SER A 236 -15.70 2.87 -16.77
C SER A 236 -14.83 4.10 -17.07
N ALA A 237 -13.76 4.35 -16.31
CA ALA A 237 -12.88 5.51 -16.50
C ALA A 237 -12.25 5.50 -17.88
N ARG A 238 -12.28 6.65 -18.58
CA ARG A 238 -11.73 6.80 -19.93
C ARG A 238 -10.46 7.65 -19.89
N GLY A 239 -9.37 7.14 -20.48
CA GLY A 239 -8.09 7.83 -20.54
C GLY A 239 -7.12 7.54 -19.38
N SER A 240 -7.53 6.85 -18.33
CA SER A 240 -6.66 6.52 -17.19
C SER A 240 -5.39 5.77 -17.60
N HIS A 241 -5.47 4.88 -18.60
CA HIS A 241 -4.33 4.13 -19.13
C HIS A 241 -3.34 5.03 -19.90
N VAL A 242 -3.82 6.11 -20.53
CA VAL A 242 -2.93 7.12 -21.12
C VAL A 242 -2.13 7.85 -20.03
N TRP A 243 -2.77 8.16 -18.89
CA TRP A 243 -2.09 8.75 -17.76
C TRP A 243 -1.09 7.80 -17.12
N ASP A 244 -1.46 6.52 -16.96
CA ASP A 244 -0.57 5.48 -16.42
C ASP A 244 0.69 5.36 -17.26
N GLU A 245 0.53 5.23 -18.59
CA GLU A 245 1.65 5.17 -19.53
C GLU A 245 2.50 6.43 -19.52
N PHE A 246 1.88 7.60 -19.37
CA PHE A 246 2.60 8.87 -19.29
C PHE A 246 3.39 8.97 -17.98
N TRP A 247 2.72 8.87 -16.84
CA TRP A 247 3.35 9.14 -15.55
C TRP A 247 4.46 8.15 -15.23
N SER A 248 4.31 6.89 -15.61
CA SER A 248 5.35 5.87 -15.44
C SER A 248 6.62 6.13 -16.27
N ARG A 249 6.53 6.92 -17.33
CA ARG A 249 7.67 7.32 -18.18
C ARG A 249 8.33 8.64 -17.76
N VAL A 250 7.78 9.34 -16.77
CA VAL A 250 8.40 10.57 -16.27
C VAL A 250 9.65 10.23 -15.46
N GLN A 251 10.81 10.30 -16.10
CA GLN A 251 12.12 10.04 -15.49
C GLN A 251 12.91 11.33 -15.33
N VAL A 252 12.34 12.29 -14.62
CA VAL A 252 12.95 13.57 -14.31
C VAL A 252 13.31 13.58 -12.83
N PRO A 253 14.56 13.91 -12.44
CA PRO A 253 14.93 14.03 -11.04
C PRO A 253 14.00 14.97 -10.28
N ALA A 254 13.63 14.62 -9.06
CA ALA A 254 12.66 15.39 -8.27
C ALA A 254 12.99 16.89 -8.17
N ALA A 255 14.27 17.23 -8.03
CA ALA A 255 14.75 18.61 -7.98
C ALA A 255 14.55 19.41 -9.30
N GLN A 256 14.36 18.71 -10.43
CA GLN A 256 14.11 19.31 -11.74
C GLN A 256 12.62 19.22 -12.13
N LEU A 257 11.90 18.27 -11.54
CA LEU A 257 10.49 18.03 -11.86
C LEU A 257 9.57 18.97 -11.08
N TYR A 258 9.80 19.10 -9.76
CA TYR A 258 8.87 19.79 -8.88
C TYR A 258 9.26 21.26 -8.63
N ALA A 259 8.26 22.15 -8.71
CA ALA A 259 8.46 23.58 -8.42
C ALA A 259 8.71 23.84 -6.93
N VAL A 260 8.08 23.06 -6.05
CA VAL A 260 8.32 23.09 -4.60
C VAL A 260 8.93 21.75 -4.20
N PRO A 261 10.13 21.72 -3.66
CA PRO A 261 10.78 20.50 -3.21
C PRO A 261 10.05 19.89 -1.99
N PHE A 262 10.47 18.68 -1.61
CA PHE A 262 9.99 18.03 -0.41
C PHE A 262 10.32 18.86 0.85
N ASP A 263 9.31 19.03 1.71
CA ASP A 263 9.44 19.65 3.03
C ASP A 263 8.87 18.69 4.09
N PRO A 264 9.66 18.22 5.05
CA PRO A 264 9.18 17.35 6.11
C PRO A 264 8.14 17.99 7.04
N ALA A 265 8.03 19.33 7.03
CA ALA A 265 6.98 20.03 7.78
C ALA A 265 5.62 20.02 7.06
N ASP A 266 5.62 19.75 5.74
CA ASP A 266 4.39 19.61 4.93
C ASP A 266 4.47 18.34 4.05
N PRO A 267 4.53 17.14 4.65
CA PRO A 267 4.89 15.91 3.95
C PRO A 267 3.80 15.42 2.98
N LEU A 268 2.55 15.79 3.18
CA LEU A 268 1.45 15.36 2.31
C LEU A 268 1.33 16.24 1.06
N ASN A 269 1.66 17.53 1.15
CA ASN A 269 1.50 18.45 0.03
C ASN A 269 2.81 18.69 -0.74
N THR A 270 3.95 18.23 -0.22
CA THR A 270 5.25 18.38 -0.89
C THR A 270 5.86 17.02 -1.22
N PRO A 271 6.59 16.92 -2.36
CA PRO A 271 6.81 17.93 -3.38
C PRO A 271 5.54 18.25 -4.19
N ARG A 272 5.48 19.46 -4.78
CA ARG A 272 4.30 19.91 -5.55
C ARG A 272 4.66 20.84 -6.71
N GLY A 273 3.67 21.02 -7.62
CA GLY A 273 3.82 21.80 -8.83
C GLY A 273 4.82 21.17 -9.80
N LEU A 274 4.80 21.58 -11.05
CA LEU A 274 5.76 21.16 -12.07
C LEU A 274 6.59 22.35 -12.52
N GLN A 275 7.90 22.14 -12.69
CA GLN A 275 8.78 23.20 -13.20
C GLN A 275 8.59 23.37 -14.71
N PRO A 276 8.51 24.61 -15.23
CA PRO A 276 8.49 24.86 -16.68
C PRO A 276 9.69 24.24 -17.40
N GLY A 277 10.85 24.16 -16.75
CA GLY A 277 12.06 23.55 -17.30
C GLY A 277 11.95 22.02 -17.53
N ALA A 278 10.97 21.34 -16.96
CA ALA A 278 10.70 19.95 -17.22
C ALA A 278 9.85 19.70 -18.49
N ALA A 279 9.35 20.77 -19.15
CA ALA A 279 8.37 20.66 -20.21
C ALA A 279 8.80 19.76 -21.36
N ASP A 280 10.05 19.80 -21.81
CA ASP A 280 10.53 18.98 -22.94
C ASP A 280 10.58 17.51 -22.58
N ALA A 281 11.06 17.17 -21.38
CA ALA A 281 11.07 15.79 -20.89
C ALA A 281 9.63 15.26 -20.70
N LEU A 282 8.70 16.09 -20.21
CA LEU A 282 7.29 15.72 -20.08
C LEU A 282 6.63 15.53 -21.46
N ARG A 283 6.93 16.38 -22.46
CA ARG A 283 6.43 16.20 -23.84
C ARG A 283 6.93 14.90 -24.44
N GLN A 284 8.20 14.57 -24.26
CA GLN A 284 8.77 13.32 -24.73
C GLN A 284 8.09 12.11 -24.09
N ALA A 285 7.95 12.11 -22.77
CA ALA A 285 7.26 11.05 -22.03
C ALA A 285 5.80 10.91 -22.47
N PHE A 286 5.09 12.01 -22.68
CA PHE A 286 3.70 12.01 -23.11
C PHE A 286 3.54 11.50 -24.55
N GLY A 287 4.39 11.94 -25.45
CA GLY A 287 4.41 11.43 -26.84
C GLY A 287 4.68 9.92 -26.90
N ALA A 288 5.64 9.43 -26.10
CA ALA A 288 5.93 8.01 -26.01
C ALA A 288 4.75 7.20 -25.43
N ALA A 289 4.06 7.74 -24.42
CA ALA A 289 2.86 7.14 -23.84
C ALA A 289 1.72 7.00 -24.86
N VAL A 290 1.43 8.08 -25.60
CA VAL A 290 0.41 8.09 -26.65
C VAL A 290 0.73 7.05 -27.74
N GLN A 291 1.99 6.95 -28.15
CA GLN A 291 2.43 5.94 -29.11
C GLN A 291 2.28 4.52 -28.57
N ALA A 292 2.63 4.28 -27.29
CA ALA A 292 2.49 2.97 -26.68
C ALA A 292 1.02 2.52 -26.63
N VAL A 293 0.10 3.41 -26.25
CA VAL A 293 -1.35 3.13 -26.24
C VAL A 293 -1.84 2.83 -27.64
N LYS A 294 -1.47 3.62 -28.65
CA LYS A 294 -1.89 3.36 -30.04
C LYS A 294 -1.34 2.05 -30.59
N ALA A 295 -0.07 1.77 -30.33
CA ALA A 295 0.57 0.52 -30.76
C ALA A 295 -0.05 -0.71 -30.13
N SER A 296 -0.66 -0.58 -28.95
CA SER A 296 -1.37 -1.67 -28.27
C SER A 296 -2.73 -2.01 -28.91
N GLY A 297 -3.26 -1.15 -29.77
CA GLY A 297 -4.57 -1.30 -30.38
C GLY A 297 -5.73 -0.77 -29.52
N PHE A 298 -5.48 -0.31 -28.30
CA PHE A 298 -6.52 0.34 -27.49
C PHE A 298 -6.76 1.78 -27.94
N ALA A 299 -8.02 2.21 -27.89
CA ALA A 299 -8.37 3.60 -28.10
C ALA A 299 -7.87 4.46 -26.93
N LEU A 300 -7.51 5.72 -27.19
CA LEU A 300 -7.05 6.67 -26.15
C LEU A 300 -8.11 6.89 -25.07
N ASP A 301 -9.39 6.75 -25.43
CA ASP A 301 -10.54 6.86 -24.54
C ASP A 301 -11.17 5.51 -24.19
N ALA A 302 -10.45 4.39 -24.37
CA ALA A 302 -10.95 3.07 -23.97
C ALA A 302 -11.34 3.06 -22.49
N PRO A 303 -12.44 2.38 -22.10
CA PRO A 303 -12.76 2.17 -20.69
C PRO A 303 -11.64 1.38 -20.02
N ARG A 304 -11.32 1.73 -18.76
CA ARG A 304 -10.28 1.04 -18.02
C ARG A 304 -10.49 -0.47 -17.95
N GLY A 305 -11.72 -0.93 -17.75
CA GLY A 305 -12.04 -2.36 -17.67
C GLY A 305 -11.77 -3.15 -18.94
N ASP A 306 -11.64 -2.48 -20.09
CA ASP A 306 -11.18 -3.10 -21.33
C ASP A 306 -9.66 -3.27 -21.36
N VAL A 307 -8.93 -2.47 -20.57
CA VAL A 307 -7.47 -2.45 -20.55
C VAL A 307 -6.92 -3.22 -19.35
N LEU A 308 -7.55 -3.09 -18.17
CA LEU A 308 -7.14 -3.78 -16.93
C LEU A 308 -8.15 -4.86 -16.57
N PHE A 309 -7.70 -6.11 -16.50
CA PHE A 309 -8.58 -7.26 -16.34
C PHE A 309 -7.88 -8.49 -15.78
N SER A 310 -8.68 -9.47 -15.33
CA SER A 310 -8.30 -10.87 -15.15
C SER A 310 -9.11 -11.74 -16.12
N ALA A 311 -8.49 -12.76 -16.71
CA ALA A 311 -9.12 -13.75 -17.59
C ALA A 311 -9.20 -15.15 -16.94
N ARG A 312 -9.02 -15.24 -15.63
CA ARG A 312 -9.11 -16.51 -14.88
C ARG A 312 -10.44 -17.21 -15.16
N GLY A 313 -10.37 -18.53 -15.38
CA GLY A 313 -11.54 -19.34 -15.68
C GLY A 313 -12.17 -19.07 -17.05
N GLY A 314 -11.41 -18.50 -17.99
CA GLY A 314 -11.87 -18.21 -19.35
C GLY A 314 -12.86 -17.04 -19.45
N VAL A 315 -13.11 -16.32 -18.37
CA VAL A 315 -14.02 -15.17 -18.36
C VAL A 315 -13.21 -13.90 -18.06
N ARG A 316 -13.24 -12.95 -18.99
CA ARG A 316 -12.60 -11.64 -18.81
C ARG A 316 -13.39 -10.82 -17.78
N THR A 317 -12.79 -10.62 -16.62
CA THR A 317 -13.32 -9.81 -15.52
C THR A 317 -12.65 -8.44 -15.57
N ALA A 318 -13.40 -7.37 -15.82
CA ALA A 318 -12.91 -6.01 -15.77
C ALA A 318 -12.48 -5.65 -14.33
N LEU A 319 -11.34 -4.99 -14.20
CA LEU A 319 -10.80 -4.55 -12.94
C LEU A 319 -10.60 -3.02 -12.91
N TYR A 320 -10.37 -2.48 -11.73
CA TYR A 320 -10.20 -1.06 -11.42
C TYR A 320 -8.93 -0.85 -10.59
N GLY A 321 -8.55 0.41 -10.34
CA GLY A 321 -7.29 0.71 -9.65
C GLY A 321 -6.10 0.76 -10.59
N GLY A 322 -4.89 0.57 -10.09
CA GLY A 322 -3.65 0.61 -10.88
C GLY A 322 -2.40 0.49 -10.03
N CYS A 323 -1.28 1.02 -10.51
CA CYS A 323 0.01 0.89 -9.87
C CYS A 323 0.27 1.95 -8.79
N SER A 324 0.91 1.54 -7.69
CA SER A 324 1.32 2.43 -6.58
C SER A 324 2.21 3.59 -7.05
N ALA A 325 3.12 3.33 -8.00
CA ALA A 325 4.02 4.35 -8.55
C ALA A 325 3.28 5.49 -9.27
N VAL A 326 2.10 5.21 -9.83
CA VAL A 326 1.23 6.23 -10.42
C VAL A 326 0.39 6.94 -9.36
N GLY A 327 0.34 6.41 -8.14
CA GLY A 327 -0.39 7.02 -7.02
C GLY A 327 -1.81 6.48 -6.84
N TYR A 328 -2.12 5.29 -7.35
CA TYR A 328 -3.37 4.61 -6.99
C TYR A 328 -3.34 4.17 -5.53
N PHE A 329 -4.45 4.36 -4.82
CA PHE A 329 -4.64 3.76 -3.51
C PHE A 329 -5.09 2.30 -3.64
N THR A 330 -6.02 2.03 -4.55
CA THR A 330 -6.49 0.67 -4.89
C THR A 330 -5.52 0.02 -5.86
N ILE A 331 -4.71 -0.91 -5.37
CA ILE A 331 -3.62 -1.49 -6.17
C ILE A 331 -4.11 -2.71 -6.96
N ASN A 332 -4.05 -2.59 -8.28
CA ASN A 332 -4.14 -3.64 -9.29
C ASN A 332 -3.13 -3.30 -10.37
N CYS A 333 -1.87 -3.65 -10.13
CA CYS A 333 -0.74 -3.33 -10.99
C CYS A 333 -0.33 -4.56 -11.79
N SER A 334 -0.53 -4.53 -13.09
CA SER A 334 -0.05 -5.57 -13.99
C SER A 334 1.41 -5.32 -14.36
N GLU A 335 2.21 -6.37 -14.41
CA GLU A 335 3.56 -6.33 -14.98
C GLU A 335 3.56 -6.48 -16.50
N ASN A 336 2.43 -6.85 -17.11
CA ASN A 336 2.31 -6.91 -18.57
C ASN A 336 2.28 -5.50 -19.15
N PRO A 337 3.16 -5.19 -20.12
CA PRO A 337 3.06 -3.94 -20.88
C PRO A 337 1.72 -3.86 -21.63
N ILE A 338 1.17 -2.66 -21.77
CA ILE A 338 -0.10 -2.45 -22.47
C ILE A 338 -0.12 -3.07 -23.87
N GLY A 339 1.03 -3.11 -24.57
CA GLY A 339 1.18 -3.69 -25.90
C GLY A 339 1.04 -5.22 -25.98
N GLN A 340 0.96 -5.91 -24.85
CA GLN A 340 0.72 -7.36 -24.79
C GLN A 340 -0.75 -7.70 -24.54
N GLY A 341 -1.66 -6.95 -25.12
CA GLY A 341 -3.10 -7.20 -25.01
C GLY A 341 -3.77 -6.56 -23.78
N GLY A 342 -3.09 -5.60 -23.16
CA GLY A 342 -3.57 -4.86 -22.00
C GLY A 342 -2.94 -5.32 -20.67
N TYR A 343 -3.39 -4.73 -19.59
CA TYR A 343 -2.91 -4.98 -18.24
C TYR A 343 -3.60 -6.22 -17.63
N SER A 344 -3.14 -7.42 -18.06
CA SER A 344 -3.63 -8.67 -17.48
C SER A 344 -3.08 -8.84 -16.05
N MET A 345 -3.94 -9.29 -15.14
CA MET A 345 -3.60 -9.63 -13.75
C MET A 345 -3.40 -11.14 -13.55
N ASP A 346 -3.24 -11.92 -14.63
CA ASP A 346 -3.23 -13.39 -14.53
C ASP A 346 -1.81 -14.00 -14.47
N GLY A 347 -0.78 -13.23 -14.78
CA GLY A 347 0.61 -13.70 -14.75
C GLY A 347 1.28 -13.44 -13.42
N GLN A 348 1.91 -12.29 -13.30
CA GLN A 348 2.56 -11.81 -12.07
C GLN A 348 1.82 -10.57 -11.56
N PRO A 349 0.68 -10.74 -10.92
CA PRO A 349 -0.09 -9.60 -10.43
C PRO A 349 0.60 -8.99 -9.20
N HIS A 350 0.64 -7.65 -9.16
CA HIS A 350 1.01 -6.91 -7.97
C HIS A 350 -0.19 -6.10 -7.47
N GLY A 351 -0.69 -6.42 -6.30
CA GLY A 351 -1.86 -5.70 -5.79
C GLY A 351 -2.39 -6.23 -4.47
N ASN A 352 -3.57 -5.74 -4.14
CA ASN A 352 -4.29 -6.22 -2.97
C ASN A 352 -4.66 -7.69 -3.16
N SER A 353 -4.22 -8.58 -2.27
CA SER A 353 -4.56 -10.01 -2.29
C SER A 353 -5.73 -10.32 -1.36
N TYR A 354 -5.71 -9.75 -0.16
CA TYR A 354 -6.78 -9.82 0.82
C TYR A 354 -7.15 -8.42 1.28
N MET A 355 -8.44 -8.09 1.23
CA MET A 355 -8.97 -6.84 1.72
C MET A 355 -10.04 -7.12 2.77
N GLN A 356 -10.06 -6.34 3.83
CA GLN A 356 -11.13 -6.42 4.82
C GLN A 356 -11.52 -5.03 5.34
N VAL A 357 -12.80 -4.90 5.69
CA VAL A 357 -13.34 -3.77 6.43
C VAL A 357 -14.09 -4.32 7.63
N VAL A 358 -13.66 -3.96 8.82
CA VAL A 358 -14.24 -4.44 10.08
C VAL A 358 -14.64 -3.26 10.94
N ASN A 359 -15.81 -3.32 11.54
CA ASN A 359 -16.28 -2.36 12.53
C ASN A 359 -17.11 -3.03 13.63
N PHE A 360 -17.34 -2.30 14.70
CA PHE A 360 -17.98 -2.78 15.93
C PHE A 360 -19.26 -1.97 16.26
N PRO A 361 -20.33 -2.05 15.45
CA PRO A 361 -21.59 -1.40 15.79
C PRO A 361 -22.25 -2.07 17.03
N ALA A 362 -23.30 -1.44 17.56
CA ALA A 362 -24.00 -1.95 18.73
C ALA A 362 -24.53 -3.40 18.56
N GLY A 363 -24.89 -3.78 17.34
CA GLY A 363 -25.41 -5.12 17.02
C GLY A 363 -24.35 -6.23 16.88
N GLY A 364 -23.08 -5.96 17.11
CA GLY A 364 -22.02 -6.97 17.01
C GLY A 364 -20.92 -6.59 16.01
N VAL A 365 -20.06 -7.53 15.66
CA VAL A 365 -19.00 -7.33 14.66
C VAL A 365 -19.59 -7.38 13.25
N GLN A 366 -19.19 -6.42 12.43
CA GLN A 366 -19.45 -6.46 10.99
C GLN A 366 -18.10 -6.53 10.26
N ALA A 367 -17.93 -7.59 9.48
CA ALA A 367 -16.72 -7.82 8.70
C ALA A 367 -17.09 -8.10 7.24
N TYR A 368 -16.35 -7.46 6.34
CA TYR A 368 -16.47 -7.64 4.89
C TYR A 368 -15.10 -7.88 4.30
N THR A 369 -15.00 -8.72 3.28
CA THR A 369 -13.73 -9.13 2.72
C THR A 369 -13.77 -9.33 1.21
N PHE A 370 -12.57 -9.33 0.60
CA PHE A 370 -12.28 -9.86 -0.72
C PHE A 370 -11.03 -10.74 -0.65
N LEU A 371 -11.03 -11.80 -1.45
CA LEU A 371 -9.85 -12.50 -1.94
C LEU A 371 -9.71 -12.18 -3.43
N THR A 372 -8.91 -11.19 -3.78
CA THR A 372 -8.90 -10.57 -5.11
C THR A 372 -8.49 -11.52 -6.23
N PHE A 373 -7.65 -12.51 -5.90
CA PHE A 373 -7.17 -13.55 -6.83
C PHE A 373 -7.87 -14.89 -6.65
N SER A 374 -9.03 -14.90 -5.99
CA SER A 374 -9.76 -16.12 -5.62
C SER A 374 -8.99 -17.04 -4.66
N LEU A 375 -9.50 -18.22 -4.37
CA LEU A 375 -8.99 -19.11 -3.32
C LEU A 375 -8.17 -20.27 -3.87
N SER A 376 -8.43 -20.72 -5.09
CA SER A 376 -7.82 -21.91 -5.68
C SER A 376 -6.96 -21.57 -6.89
N ASP A 377 -5.83 -22.26 -7.04
CA ASP A 377 -5.01 -22.24 -8.25
C ASP A 377 -5.34 -23.38 -9.23
N ASP A 378 -6.26 -24.29 -8.86
CA ASP A 378 -6.77 -25.31 -9.74
C ASP A 378 -7.86 -24.75 -10.67
N PRO A 379 -7.65 -24.71 -12.01
CA PRO A 379 -8.64 -24.24 -12.96
C PRO A 379 -9.96 -25.03 -12.95
N GLY A 380 -9.95 -26.26 -12.46
CA GLY A 380 -11.14 -27.11 -12.30
C GLY A 380 -11.97 -26.78 -11.07
N SER A 381 -11.44 -25.99 -10.15
CA SER A 381 -12.13 -25.59 -8.93
C SER A 381 -13.20 -24.53 -9.18
N ALA A 382 -14.36 -24.65 -8.52
CA ALA A 382 -15.37 -23.60 -8.49
C ALA A 382 -14.84 -22.28 -7.90
N HIS A 383 -13.78 -22.35 -7.09
CA HIS A 383 -13.13 -21.23 -6.42
C HIS A 383 -11.89 -20.70 -7.15
N TYR A 384 -11.73 -21.02 -8.43
CA TYR A 384 -10.62 -20.53 -9.24
C TYR A 384 -10.76 -19.05 -9.62
N ALA A 385 -12.00 -18.56 -9.84
CA ALA A 385 -12.24 -17.19 -10.32
C ALA A 385 -13.47 -16.50 -9.68
N ASP A 386 -14.21 -17.15 -8.80
CA ASP A 386 -15.46 -16.64 -8.24
C ASP A 386 -15.27 -15.38 -7.39
N TYR A 387 -14.26 -15.34 -6.51
CA TYR A 387 -13.95 -14.15 -5.71
C TYR A 387 -13.33 -13.03 -6.55
N THR A 388 -12.56 -13.35 -7.59
CA THR A 388 -12.06 -12.35 -8.55
C THR A 388 -13.21 -11.65 -9.26
N ARG A 389 -14.24 -12.41 -9.67
CA ARG A 389 -15.46 -11.84 -10.28
C ARG A 389 -16.23 -10.97 -9.29
N ALA A 390 -16.40 -11.42 -8.04
CA ALA A 390 -17.03 -10.62 -6.99
C ALA A 390 -16.24 -9.32 -6.71
N TYR A 391 -14.90 -9.40 -6.72
CA TYR A 391 -14.03 -8.23 -6.57
C TYR A 391 -14.19 -7.25 -7.74
N GLY A 392 -14.15 -7.73 -8.99
CA GLY A 392 -14.38 -6.90 -10.17
C GLY A 392 -15.74 -6.20 -10.17
N ALA A 393 -16.77 -6.89 -9.65
CA ALA A 393 -18.11 -6.35 -9.47
C ALA A 393 -18.28 -5.49 -8.19
N GLN A 394 -17.23 -5.32 -7.39
CA GLN A 394 -17.25 -4.62 -6.09
C GLN A 394 -18.27 -5.21 -5.09
N GLN A 395 -18.57 -6.47 -5.21
CA GLN A 395 -19.51 -7.19 -4.34
C GLN A 395 -18.78 -7.76 -3.13
N TRP A 396 -18.71 -6.99 -2.06
CA TRP A 396 -18.09 -7.40 -0.81
C TRP A 396 -18.76 -8.64 -0.23
N LEU A 397 -17.95 -9.60 0.20
CA LEU A 397 -18.39 -10.77 0.92
C LEU A 397 -18.52 -10.43 2.40
N ARG A 398 -19.69 -10.66 2.97
CA ARG A 398 -19.90 -10.55 4.41
C ARG A 398 -19.33 -11.79 5.09
N VAL A 399 -18.51 -11.58 6.11
CA VAL A 399 -17.98 -12.67 6.95
C VAL A 399 -18.94 -12.89 8.11
N PRO A 400 -19.55 -14.09 8.27
CA PRO A 400 -20.32 -14.42 9.43
C PRO A 400 -19.42 -14.43 10.67
N PHE A 401 -19.81 -13.76 11.74
CA PHE A 401 -18.97 -13.62 12.93
C PHE A 401 -19.63 -14.20 14.19
N ALA A 402 -20.92 -14.00 14.38
CA ALA A 402 -21.65 -14.58 15.49
C ALA A 402 -21.83 -16.10 15.28
N GLU A 403 -21.72 -16.88 16.36
CA GLU A 403 -21.88 -18.34 16.31
C GLU A 403 -23.19 -18.76 15.63
N ALA A 404 -24.30 -18.07 15.92
CA ALA A 404 -25.58 -18.31 15.26
C ALA A 404 -25.56 -18.07 13.75
N GLU A 405 -24.77 -17.09 13.27
CA GLU A 405 -24.59 -16.84 11.84
C GLU A 405 -23.74 -17.95 11.19
N ILE A 406 -22.69 -18.38 11.89
CA ILE A 406 -21.76 -19.42 11.40
C ILE A 406 -22.50 -20.75 11.30
N THR A 407 -23.22 -21.16 12.34
CA THR A 407 -23.95 -22.45 12.38
C THR A 407 -25.18 -22.47 11.45
N ALA A 408 -25.72 -21.32 11.09
CA ALA A 408 -26.82 -21.21 10.12
C ALA A 408 -26.34 -21.26 8.66
N ASP A 409 -25.05 -21.18 8.37
CA ASP A 409 -24.54 -21.27 7.01
C ASP A 409 -24.77 -22.68 6.44
N LYS A 410 -25.30 -22.75 5.20
CA LYS A 410 -25.62 -24.02 4.53
C LYS A 410 -24.42 -24.94 4.31
N ASN A 411 -23.23 -24.38 4.33
CA ASN A 411 -21.97 -25.12 4.16
C ASN A 411 -21.28 -25.42 5.50
N TYR A 412 -21.93 -25.08 6.64
CA TYR A 412 -21.37 -25.34 7.96
C TYR A 412 -21.17 -26.84 8.17
N GLN A 413 -19.98 -27.21 8.61
CA GLN A 413 -19.64 -28.59 8.96
C GLN A 413 -18.87 -28.61 10.27
N THR A 414 -19.19 -29.59 11.10
CA THR A 414 -18.39 -29.87 12.32
C THR A 414 -17.43 -31.00 12.04
N VAL A 415 -16.14 -30.75 12.33
CA VAL A 415 -15.09 -31.76 12.23
C VAL A 415 -14.55 -32.03 13.63
N THR A 416 -14.51 -33.29 14.04
CA THR A 416 -13.84 -33.73 15.27
C THR A 416 -12.41 -34.09 14.96
N VAL A 417 -11.45 -33.45 15.63
CA VAL A 417 -10.04 -33.80 15.56
C VAL A 417 -9.68 -34.49 16.87
N SER A 418 -9.15 -35.70 16.79
CA SER A 418 -8.61 -36.45 17.95
C SER A 418 -7.09 -36.61 17.81
N GLU A 419 -6.37 -36.56 18.94
CA GLU A 419 -4.94 -36.84 19.01
C GLU A 419 -4.66 -38.32 18.77
#